data_141dc2051cebf846893c46bbea9a0f78
#
_entry.id   141dc2051cebf846893c46bbea9a0f78
#
_cell.length_a   1.000
_cell.length_b   1.000
_cell.length_c   1.000
_cell.angle_alpha   90.00
_cell.angle_beta   90.00
_cell.angle_gamma   90.00
#
_symmetry.space_group_name_H-M   'P 1'
#
loop_
_entity.id
_entity.type
_entity.pdbx_description
1 polymer ?
#
loop_
_entity_poly.entity_id
_entity_poly.type
_entity_poly.pdbx_seq_one_letter_code
_entity_poly.pdbx_strand_id
1 'polypeptide(L)'
;MVCYPGSQIYVFRDAFEVDGTRTRNPEDERLRKFFDKPTTESLLQAQEVSNETSRHYIREIGTLNNPLLVISLLQRANRHRTILLPGGTERKLGPTIRTVSFKEVVTPTMLRWGGSVDLPAEGKLWVDEQGGRIVKTELKLGEREMKSLSTVYWRPPTVITVTFGRDEELGIDVPVEMRDRYPMDQDEVRGVATYSRFSRLRLGHLR
;
A
#
# COMPACT_ATOMS: atom_id res chain seq x y z
N MET A 1 -5.61 -3.04 8.75
CA MET A 1 -5.21 -4.12 7.81
C MET A 1 -5.43 -5.45 8.49
N VAL A 2 -6.06 -6.40 7.83
CA VAL A 2 -6.31 -7.74 8.36
C VAL A 2 -5.74 -8.76 7.38
N CYS A 3 -4.90 -9.68 7.87
CA CYS A 3 -4.32 -10.77 7.08
C CYS A 3 -4.97 -12.08 7.52
N TYR A 4 -5.54 -12.83 6.57
CA TYR A 4 -6.08 -14.16 6.80
C TYR A 4 -5.06 -15.24 6.39
N PRO A 5 -4.99 -16.38 7.11
CA PRO A 5 -4.22 -17.54 6.64
C PRO A 5 -4.79 -18.02 5.32
N GLY A 6 -3.99 -18.04 4.26
CA GLY A 6 -4.42 -18.51 2.94
C GLY A 6 -4.39 -17.50 1.82
N SER A 7 -3.81 -16.30 2.02
CA SER A 7 -3.49 -15.31 0.97
C SER A 7 -4.40 -14.09 0.78
N GLN A 8 -5.52 -13.96 1.45
CA GLN A 8 -6.31 -12.73 1.32
C GLN A 8 -5.89 -11.69 2.37
N ILE A 9 -5.45 -10.52 1.89
CA ILE A 9 -5.17 -9.35 2.73
C ILE A 9 -6.30 -8.37 2.50
N TYR A 10 -7.03 -8.04 3.57
CA TYR A 10 -8.03 -6.99 3.56
C TYR A 10 -7.42 -5.73 4.16
N VAL A 11 -7.53 -4.63 3.45
CA VAL A 11 -7.04 -3.32 3.90
C VAL A 11 -8.22 -2.37 3.97
N PHE A 12 -8.42 -1.79 5.14
CA PHE A 12 -9.47 -0.80 5.38
C PHE A 12 -8.83 0.50 5.83
N ARG A 13 -9.39 1.62 5.40
CA ARG A 13 -8.93 2.95 5.74
C ARG A 13 -10.09 3.76 6.33
N ASP A 14 -9.81 4.51 7.38
CA ASP A 14 -10.69 5.55 7.92
C ASP A 14 -9.93 6.87 7.94
N ALA A 15 -10.47 7.93 7.34
CA ALA A 15 -9.83 9.23 7.29
C ALA A 15 -10.24 10.07 8.51
N PHE A 16 -9.25 10.61 9.19
CA PHE A 16 -9.44 11.49 10.34
C PHE A 16 -9.32 12.98 10.00
N GLU A 17 -8.64 13.27 8.90
CA GLU A 17 -8.42 14.64 8.43
C GLU A 17 -8.44 14.65 6.89
N VAL A 18 -9.07 15.66 6.32
CA VAL A 18 -9.14 15.92 4.87
C VAL A 18 -8.88 17.41 4.67
N ASP A 19 -7.93 17.75 3.81
CA ASP A 19 -7.54 19.13 3.48
C ASP A 19 -7.26 20.00 4.71
N GLY A 20 -6.56 19.42 5.71
CA GLY A 20 -6.25 20.09 6.97
C GLY A 20 -7.45 20.23 7.94
N THR A 21 -8.62 19.76 7.54
CA THR A 21 -9.84 19.80 8.38
C THR A 21 -10.06 18.44 9.02
N ARG A 22 -10.16 18.42 10.36
CA ARG A 22 -10.44 17.20 11.11
C ARG A 22 -11.88 16.76 10.83
N THR A 23 -12.04 15.58 10.26
CA THR A 23 -13.34 14.99 9.95
C THR A 23 -13.85 14.10 11.08
N ARG A 24 -12.93 13.51 11.88
CA ARG A 24 -13.24 12.56 12.97
C ARG A 24 -12.22 12.63 14.10
N ASN A 25 -12.59 12.05 15.23
CA ASN A 25 -11.63 11.80 16.30
C ASN A 25 -10.84 10.51 16.00
N PRO A 26 -9.48 10.55 15.98
CA PRO A 26 -8.65 9.36 15.82
C PRO A 26 -8.90 8.28 16.88
N GLU A 27 -9.47 8.64 18.03
CA GLU A 27 -9.79 7.70 19.11
C GLU A 27 -11.08 6.90 18.87
N ASP A 28 -11.90 7.29 17.88
CA ASP A 28 -13.18 6.62 17.58
C ASP A 28 -13.03 5.20 17.00
N GLU A 29 -11.86 4.70 16.82
CA GLU A 29 -11.48 3.31 16.46
C GLU A 29 -12.59 2.46 15.80
N ARG A 30 -13.37 3.07 14.89
CA ARG A 30 -14.52 2.40 14.24
C ARG A 30 -14.14 1.05 13.65
N LEU A 31 -13.01 1.01 12.98
CA LEU A 31 -12.52 -0.21 12.34
C LEU A 31 -12.09 -1.27 13.36
N ARG A 32 -11.60 -0.86 14.54
CA ARG A 32 -11.15 -1.83 15.54
C ARG A 32 -12.30 -2.69 16.05
N LYS A 33 -13.48 -2.10 16.28
CA LYS A 33 -14.66 -2.83 16.75
C LYS A 33 -15.05 -3.98 15.84
N PHE A 34 -14.78 -3.85 14.53
CA PHE A 34 -15.07 -4.89 13.55
C PHE A 34 -14.08 -6.05 13.61
N PHE A 35 -12.88 -5.84 14.17
CA PHE A 35 -11.82 -6.84 14.21
C PHE A 35 -11.69 -7.57 15.54
N ASP A 36 -12.30 -7.07 16.59
CA ASP A 36 -12.36 -7.76 17.88
C ASP A 36 -13.11 -9.10 17.76
N LYS A 37 -14.12 -9.16 16.90
CA LYS A 37 -14.86 -10.39 16.54
C LYS A 37 -15.10 -10.40 15.03
N PRO A 38 -14.12 -10.83 14.21
CA PRO A 38 -14.25 -10.78 12.76
C PRO A 38 -15.30 -11.77 12.27
N THR A 39 -16.33 -11.24 11.64
CA THR A 39 -17.39 -11.98 10.93
C THR A 39 -17.48 -11.48 9.50
N THR A 40 -18.20 -12.16 8.63
CA THR A 40 -18.49 -11.67 7.28
C THR A 40 -19.19 -10.32 7.33
N GLU A 41 -20.10 -10.14 8.29
CA GLU A 41 -20.83 -8.88 8.48
C GLU A 41 -19.88 -7.76 8.92
N SER A 42 -18.95 -8.02 9.87
CA SER A 42 -17.96 -7.02 10.28
C SER A 42 -17.01 -6.61 9.15
N LEU A 43 -16.68 -7.52 8.24
CA LEU A 43 -15.90 -7.20 7.04
C LEU A 43 -16.67 -6.28 6.08
N LEU A 44 -17.96 -6.52 5.86
CA LEU A 44 -18.80 -5.65 5.04
C LEU A 44 -18.92 -4.25 5.64
N GLN A 45 -19.14 -4.15 6.95
CA GLN A 45 -19.18 -2.87 7.65
C GLN A 45 -17.84 -2.12 7.58
N ALA A 46 -16.71 -2.81 7.74
CA ALA A 46 -15.39 -2.22 7.56
C ALA A 46 -15.17 -1.72 6.12
N GLN A 47 -15.70 -2.43 5.13
CA GLN A 47 -15.68 -1.99 3.74
C GLN A 47 -16.52 -0.74 3.52
N GLU A 48 -17.68 -0.62 4.16
CA GLU A 48 -18.52 0.59 4.10
C GLU A 48 -17.79 1.81 4.68
N VAL A 49 -17.11 1.66 5.83
CA VAL A 49 -16.26 2.72 6.41
C VAL A 49 -15.15 3.14 5.44
N SER A 50 -14.52 2.17 4.80
CA SER A 50 -13.46 2.45 3.83
C SER A 50 -14.00 3.14 2.57
N ASN A 51 -15.20 2.76 2.11
CA ASN A 51 -15.87 3.38 0.97
C ASN A 51 -16.31 4.83 1.29
N GLU A 52 -16.79 5.07 2.51
CA GLU A 52 -17.11 6.42 3.00
C GLU A 52 -15.87 7.31 2.96
N THR A 53 -14.75 6.82 3.46
CA THR A 53 -13.46 7.50 3.39
C THR A 53 -13.05 7.82 1.96
N SER A 54 -13.27 6.90 1.03
CA SER A 54 -12.91 7.07 -0.38
C SER A 54 -13.69 8.18 -1.07
N ARG A 55 -14.85 8.60 -0.55
CA ARG A 55 -15.64 9.74 -1.08
C ARG A 55 -14.97 11.09 -0.87
N HIS A 56 -14.01 11.18 0.05
CA HIS A 56 -13.20 12.38 0.25
C HIS A 56 -12.12 12.53 -0.83
N TYR A 57 -11.78 11.44 -1.51
CA TYR A 57 -10.90 11.48 -2.67
C TYR A 57 -11.76 11.77 -3.91
N ILE A 58 -11.26 12.62 -4.80
CA ILE A 58 -11.98 13.01 -6.02
C ILE A 58 -12.47 11.76 -6.77
N ARG A 59 -13.70 11.78 -7.24
CA ARG A 59 -14.56 10.70 -7.71
C ARG A 59 -13.95 9.66 -8.67
N GLU A 60 -12.79 9.91 -9.23
CA GLU A 60 -12.22 9.11 -10.31
C GLU A 60 -10.92 8.38 -9.94
N ILE A 61 -10.41 8.56 -8.72
CA ILE A 61 -9.14 7.95 -8.31
C ILE A 61 -9.41 6.80 -7.35
N GLY A 62 -9.21 5.57 -7.84
CA GLY A 62 -9.02 4.44 -6.96
C GLY A 62 -7.70 4.59 -6.21
N THR A 63 -7.73 4.83 -4.91
CA THR A 63 -6.52 4.89 -4.08
C THR A 63 -6.05 3.48 -3.73
N LEU A 64 -4.74 3.27 -3.78
CA LEU A 64 -4.11 2.01 -3.39
C LEU A 64 -3.81 2.05 -1.89
N ASN A 65 -4.70 1.49 -1.09
CA ASN A 65 -4.61 1.55 0.38
C ASN A 65 -3.82 0.38 1.01
N ASN A 66 -3.00 -0.33 0.22
CA ASN A 66 -2.27 -1.50 0.70
C ASN A 66 -0.79 -1.17 0.94
N PRO A 67 -0.34 -1.00 2.21
CA PRO A 67 1.06 -0.73 2.54
C PRO A 67 1.99 -1.91 2.25
N LEU A 68 1.47 -3.11 2.07
CA LEU A 68 2.25 -4.32 1.76
C LEU A 68 2.28 -4.64 0.27
N LEU A 69 1.81 -3.74 -0.60
CA LEU A 69 1.69 -3.99 -2.03
C LEU A 69 3.03 -4.38 -2.66
N VAL A 70 4.10 -3.65 -2.36
CA VAL A 70 5.45 -3.97 -2.85
C VAL A 70 5.92 -5.33 -2.35
N ILE A 71 5.66 -5.65 -1.07
CA ILE A 71 6.00 -6.96 -0.50
C ILE A 71 5.25 -8.07 -1.23
N SER A 72 3.98 -7.84 -1.59
CA SER A 72 3.19 -8.80 -2.36
C SER A 72 3.74 -9.06 -3.77
N LEU A 73 4.22 -8.00 -4.45
CA LEU A 73 4.91 -8.11 -5.74
C LEU A 73 6.18 -8.98 -5.66
N LEU A 74 6.89 -8.91 -4.53
CA LEU A 74 8.17 -9.59 -4.32
C LEU A 74 8.03 -10.98 -3.69
N GLN A 75 6.83 -11.42 -3.37
CA GLN A 75 6.59 -12.77 -2.87
C GLN A 75 7.12 -13.84 -3.85
N ARG A 76 7.53 -14.98 -3.31
CA ARG A 76 8.10 -16.08 -4.10
C ARG A 76 7.23 -16.47 -5.31
N ALA A 77 5.92 -16.48 -5.15
CA ALA A 77 4.97 -16.78 -6.21
C ALA A 77 5.03 -15.78 -7.37
N ASN A 78 5.38 -14.52 -7.10
CA ASN A 78 5.41 -13.43 -8.07
C ASN A 78 6.82 -13.06 -8.53
N ARG A 79 7.84 -13.70 -7.97
CA ARG A 79 9.24 -13.33 -8.23
C ARG A 79 9.64 -13.37 -9.70
N HIS A 80 9.09 -14.29 -10.48
CA HIS A 80 9.32 -14.41 -11.90
C HIS A 80 8.86 -13.20 -12.72
N ARG A 81 7.98 -12.38 -12.13
CA ARG A 81 7.42 -11.17 -12.76
C ARG A 81 8.32 -9.95 -12.63
N THR A 82 9.32 -9.99 -11.75
CA THR A 82 10.06 -8.81 -11.31
C THR A 82 11.55 -8.99 -11.48
N ILE A 83 12.20 -8.01 -12.10
CA ILE A 83 13.66 -7.90 -12.13
C ILE A 83 14.08 -7.06 -10.93
N LEU A 84 15.11 -7.54 -10.22
CA LEU A 84 15.72 -6.83 -9.08
C LEU A 84 17.14 -6.41 -9.49
N LEU A 85 17.46 -5.15 -9.23
CA LEU A 85 18.77 -4.56 -9.52
C LEU A 85 19.38 -4.02 -8.22
N PRO A 86 20.53 -4.55 -7.78
CA PRO A 86 21.22 -4.02 -6.61
C PRO A 86 21.62 -2.57 -6.83
N GLY A 87 21.46 -1.75 -5.79
CA GLY A 87 21.89 -0.35 -5.74
C GLY A 87 22.99 -0.12 -4.72
N GLY A 88 23.28 1.15 -4.47
CA GLY A 88 24.30 1.59 -3.52
C GLY A 88 23.79 1.70 -2.08
N THR A 89 24.70 2.10 -1.19
CA THR A 89 24.39 2.40 0.21
C THR A 89 23.65 3.74 0.33
N GLU A 90 22.56 3.75 1.06
CA GLU A 90 21.79 4.97 1.38
C GLU A 90 22.18 5.51 2.75
N ARG A 91 23.32 6.21 2.79
CA ARG A 91 23.94 6.70 4.04
C ARG A 91 23.02 7.58 4.88
N LYS A 92 22.07 8.29 4.28
CA LYS A 92 21.10 9.15 5.00
C LYS A 92 20.17 8.37 5.90
N LEU A 93 19.89 7.11 5.55
CA LEU A 93 19.06 6.22 6.36
C LEU A 93 19.88 5.31 7.29
N GLY A 94 21.18 5.20 7.05
CA GLY A 94 22.10 4.42 7.87
C GLY A 94 23.22 3.76 7.04
N PRO A 95 24.34 3.42 7.68
CA PRO A 95 25.51 2.85 6.99
C PRO A 95 25.25 1.43 6.44
N THR A 96 24.30 0.72 7.01
CA THR A 96 23.93 -0.67 6.63
C THR A 96 22.76 -0.71 5.65
N ILE A 97 22.17 0.44 5.29
CA ILE A 97 21.01 0.50 4.41
C ILE A 97 21.45 0.49 2.95
N ARG A 98 21.04 -0.55 2.23
CA ARG A 98 21.21 -0.70 0.79
C ARG A 98 19.91 -0.49 0.04
N THR A 99 20.05 0.00 -1.19
CA THR A 99 18.92 0.12 -2.10
C THR A 99 18.87 -1.06 -3.06
N VAL A 100 17.67 -1.50 -3.41
CA VAL A 100 17.39 -2.47 -4.47
C VAL A 100 16.27 -1.89 -5.30
N SER A 101 16.52 -1.67 -6.59
CA SER A 101 15.46 -1.28 -7.53
C SER A 101 14.74 -2.51 -8.04
N PHE A 102 13.45 -2.37 -8.32
CA PHE A 102 12.65 -3.45 -8.92
C PHE A 102 11.83 -2.91 -10.08
N LYS A 103 11.53 -3.80 -11.03
CA LYS A 103 10.65 -3.51 -12.16
C LYS A 103 9.86 -4.75 -12.55
N GLU A 104 8.54 -4.60 -12.66
CA GLU A 104 7.68 -5.64 -13.21
C GLU A 104 7.85 -5.72 -14.73
N VAL A 105 8.03 -6.93 -15.26
CA VAL A 105 8.35 -7.17 -16.68
C VAL A 105 7.38 -8.12 -17.37
N VAL A 106 6.41 -8.66 -16.65
CA VAL A 106 5.43 -9.62 -17.19
C VAL A 106 4.06 -8.97 -17.34
N THR A 107 3.41 -9.21 -18.47
CA THR A 107 2.02 -8.84 -18.74
C THR A 107 1.12 -10.10 -18.77
N PRO A 108 -0.15 -10.00 -18.36
CA PRO A 108 -0.77 -8.83 -17.73
C PRO A 108 -0.10 -8.51 -16.39
N THR A 109 -0.04 -7.21 -16.05
CA THR A 109 0.56 -6.76 -14.79
C THR A 109 -0.31 -7.15 -13.59
N MET A 110 0.30 -7.21 -12.39
CA MET A 110 -0.46 -7.51 -11.16
C MET A 110 -1.46 -6.42 -10.81
N LEU A 111 -1.14 -5.18 -11.13
CA LEU A 111 -2.04 -4.05 -10.97
C LEU A 111 -2.60 -3.65 -12.33
N ARG A 112 -3.91 -3.45 -12.37
CA ARG A 112 -4.60 -3.07 -13.59
C ARG A 112 -5.64 -2.00 -13.31
N TRP A 113 -5.71 -0.99 -14.17
CA TRP A 113 -6.75 0.02 -14.12
C TRP A 113 -8.02 -0.48 -14.82
N GLY A 114 -9.17 -0.31 -14.16
CA GLY A 114 -10.45 -0.77 -14.71
C GLY A 114 -10.48 -2.26 -15.09
N GLY A 115 -9.57 -3.06 -14.52
CA GLY A 115 -9.45 -4.49 -14.80
C GLY A 115 -8.84 -4.84 -16.17
N SER A 116 -8.62 -3.87 -17.05
CA SER A 116 -8.17 -4.10 -18.44
C SER A 116 -6.84 -3.45 -18.81
N VAL A 117 -6.48 -2.32 -18.19
CA VAL A 117 -5.26 -1.57 -18.53
C VAL A 117 -4.13 -1.96 -17.59
N ASP A 118 -3.05 -2.46 -18.14
CA ASP A 118 -1.85 -2.84 -17.37
C ASP A 118 -1.18 -1.61 -16.75
N LEU A 119 -0.89 -1.69 -15.45
CA LEU A 119 -0.11 -0.70 -14.69
C LEU A 119 1.20 -1.33 -14.23
N PRO A 120 2.26 -1.25 -15.05
CA PRO A 120 3.54 -1.84 -14.66
C PRO A 120 4.08 -1.16 -13.40
N ALA A 121 4.51 -1.99 -12.47
CA ALA A 121 5.07 -1.57 -11.20
C ALA A 121 6.60 -1.48 -11.30
N GLU A 122 7.15 -0.36 -10.86
CA GLU A 122 8.59 -0.22 -10.62
C GLU A 122 8.84 0.52 -9.32
N GLY A 123 10.05 0.48 -8.81
CA GLY A 123 10.34 1.20 -7.58
C GLY A 123 11.64 0.80 -6.92
N LYS A 124 11.70 1.04 -5.62
CA LYS A 124 12.90 0.85 -4.83
C LYS A 124 12.59 0.29 -3.45
N LEU A 125 13.49 -0.54 -2.96
CA LEU A 125 13.53 -1.04 -1.60
C LEU A 125 14.76 -0.46 -0.90
N TRP A 126 14.64 -0.18 0.37
CA TRP A 126 15.75 0.09 1.28
C TRP A 126 15.81 -1.07 2.26
N VAL A 127 16.94 -1.76 2.24
CA VAL A 127 17.14 -2.99 3.00
C VAL A 127 18.28 -2.78 3.98
N ASP A 128 18.04 -3.06 5.24
CA ASP A 128 19.08 -3.17 6.25
C ASP A 128 19.81 -4.52 6.09
N GLU A 129 21.05 -4.49 5.62
CA GLU A 129 21.83 -5.70 5.34
C GLU A 129 22.13 -6.51 6.60
N GLN A 130 22.29 -5.86 7.75
CA GLN A 130 22.58 -6.57 9.02
C GLN A 130 21.39 -7.36 9.50
N GLY A 131 20.19 -6.78 9.41
CA GLY A 131 18.97 -7.42 9.85
C GLY A 131 18.22 -8.19 8.75
N GLY A 132 18.61 -8.06 7.49
CA GLY A 132 17.87 -8.61 6.35
C GLY A 132 16.45 -8.04 6.23
N ARG A 133 16.23 -6.79 6.70
CA ARG A 133 14.90 -6.20 6.86
C ARG A 133 14.66 -5.09 5.84
N ILE A 134 13.45 -5.02 5.33
CA ILE A 134 13.00 -3.88 4.52
C ILE A 134 12.59 -2.76 5.46
N VAL A 135 13.27 -1.61 5.38
CA VAL A 135 12.98 -0.42 6.20
C VAL A 135 12.11 0.60 5.47
N LYS A 136 12.13 0.56 4.14
CA LYS A 136 11.32 1.47 3.31
C LYS A 136 11.07 0.86 1.95
N THR A 137 9.91 1.17 1.36
CA THR A 137 9.62 0.86 -0.05
C THR A 137 9.10 2.10 -0.77
N GLU A 138 9.38 2.20 -2.06
CA GLU A 138 8.78 3.15 -2.98
C GLU A 138 8.23 2.36 -4.17
N LEU A 139 6.98 2.61 -4.51
CA LEU A 139 6.31 2.06 -5.68
C LEU A 139 5.94 3.22 -6.60
N LYS A 140 6.22 3.06 -7.88
CA LYS A 140 5.78 3.93 -8.96
C LYS A 140 4.89 3.12 -9.91
N LEU A 141 3.75 3.67 -10.26
CA LEU A 141 2.80 3.05 -11.16
C LEU A 141 2.45 4.01 -12.28
N GLY A 142 2.44 3.51 -13.51
CA GLY A 142 1.79 4.22 -14.60
C GLY A 142 2.60 5.29 -15.30
N GLU A 143 3.88 5.04 -15.57
CA GLU A 143 4.57 5.81 -16.60
C GLU A 143 4.32 5.17 -17.96
N ARG A 144 3.13 5.42 -18.55
CA ARG A 144 2.84 5.04 -19.94
C ARG A 144 1.82 5.96 -20.60
N GLU A 145 2.07 6.18 -21.88
CA GLU A 145 1.13 6.66 -22.85
C GLU A 145 -0.15 5.79 -22.82
N MET A 146 -1.19 6.23 -22.14
CA MET A 146 -2.48 5.57 -22.19
C MET A 146 -3.15 5.94 -23.50
N LYS A 147 -3.14 5.03 -24.46
CA LYS A 147 -3.89 5.19 -25.70
C LYS A 147 -5.37 4.85 -25.44
N SER A 148 -6.20 5.85 -25.31
CA SER A 148 -7.63 5.70 -25.56
C SER A 148 -7.88 5.75 -27.08
N LEU A 149 -9.01 5.24 -27.56
CA LEU A 149 -9.36 5.18 -28.99
C LEU A 149 -9.26 6.52 -29.76
N SER A 150 -9.13 7.66 -29.07
CA SER A 150 -9.03 8.99 -29.68
C SER A 150 -8.05 9.95 -29.01
N THR A 151 -7.42 9.62 -27.88
CA THR A 151 -6.59 10.58 -27.15
C THR A 151 -5.48 9.86 -26.37
N VAL A 152 -4.27 10.40 -26.47
CA VAL A 152 -3.10 9.98 -25.69
C VAL A 152 -3.08 10.83 -24.43
N TYR A 153 -3.23 10.18 -23.25
CA TYR A 153 -3.08 10.86 -21.97
C TYR A 153 -1.75 10.51 -21.34
N TRP A 154 -0.92 11.49 -21.10
CA TRP A 154 0.23 11.38 -20.22
C TRP A 154 -0.24 11.52 -18.78
N ARG A 155 -0.16 10.47 -18.00
CA ARG A 155 -0.40 10.54 -16.57
C ARG A 155 0.92 10.34 -15.84
N PRO A 156 1.37 11.33 -15.01
CA PRO A 156 2.53 11.15 -14.17
C PRO A 156 2.36 9.94 -13.25
N PRO A 157 3.44 9.26 -12.87
CA PRO A 157 3.33 8.06 -12.08
C PRO A 157 2.74 8.34 -10.69
N THR A 158 1.81 7.50 -10.28
CA THR A 158 1.42 7.41 -8.87
C THR A 158 2.62 6.93 -8.07
N VAL A 159 2.95 7.63 -6.99
CA VAL A 159 4.06 7.26 -6.11
C VAL A 159 3.54 6.91 -4.73
N ILE A 160 3.90 5.72 -4.25
CA ILE A 160 3.54 5.25 -2.92
C ILE A 160 4.82 4.90 -2.18
N THR A 161 5.03 5.52 -1.03
CA THR A 161 6.16 5.25 -0.14
C THR A 161 5.65 4.67 1.16
N VAL A 162 6.27 3.58 1.61
CA VAL A 162 5.95 2.95 2.91
C VAL A 162 7.22 2.85 3.74
N THR A 163 7.16 3.30 4.97
CA THR A 163 8.20 3.12 5.98
C THR A 163 7.81 2.00 6.92
N PHE A 164 8.74 1.13 7.25
CA PHE A 164 8.56 0.01 8.16
C PHE A 164 9.34 0.23 9.45
N GLY A 165 8.78 -0.24 10.54
CA GLY A 165 9.39 -0.26 11.86
C GLY A 165 9.26 -1.64 12.50
N ARG A 166 10.08 -1.90 13.51
CA ARG A 166 10.00 -3.14 14.30
C ARG A 166 8.89 -3.02 15.32
N ASP A 167 7.97 -3.98 15.32
CA ASP A 167 7.05 -4.19 16.44
C ASP A 167 7.68 -5.24 17.36
N GLU A 168 8.12 -4.79 18.53
CA GLU A 168 8.87 -5.64 19.47
C GLU A 168 7.98 -6.72 20.11
N GLU A 169 6.70 -6.43 20.33
CA GLU A 169 5.75 -7.39 20.90
C GLU A 169 5.45 -8.53 19.93
N LEU A 170 5.26 -8.22 18.67
CA LEU A 170 5.01 -9.21 17.62
C LEU A 170 6.28 -9.84 17.07
N GLY A 171 7.44 -9.20 17.27
CA GLY A 171 8.72 -9.65 16.74
C GLY A 171 8.82 -9.60 15.21
N ILE A 172 8.06 -8.75 14.54
CA ILE A 172 8.03 -8.59 13.07
C ILE A 172 8.16 -7.13 12.66
N ASP A 173 8.55 -6.90 11.40
CA ASP A 173 8.52 -5.56 10.83
C ASP A 173 7.12 -5.27 10.28
N VAL A 174 6.62 -4.07 10.61
CA VAL A 174 5.27 -3.62 10.28
C VAL A 174 5.33 -2.26 9.58
N PRO A 175 4.39 -1.93 8.68
CA PRO A 175 4.32 -0.59 8.13
C PRO A 175 3.97 0.40 9.25
N VAL A 176 4.71 1.50 9.36
CA VAL A 176 4.42 2.56 10.35
C VAL A 176 3.86 3.81 9.69
N GLU A 177 4.23 4.06 8.44
CA GLU A 177 3.70 5.18 7.67
C GLU A 177 3.61 4.81 6.19
N MET A 178 2.55 5.26 5.53
CA MET A 178 2.41 5.25 4.08
C MET A 178 2.10 6.65 3.59
N ARG A 179 2.80 7.09 2.56
CA ARG A 179 2.55 8.32 1.84
C ARG A 179 2.24 7.97 0.40
N ASP A 180 1.15 8.49 -0.11
CA ASP A 180 0.72 8.29 -1.48
C ASP A 180 0.51 9.62 -2.20
N ARG A 181 0.82 9.64 -3.48
CA ARG A 181 0.72 10.80 -4.34
C ARG A 181 0.14 10.38 -5.69
N TYR A 182 -0.99 10.95 -6.03
CA TYR A 182 -1.74 10.70 -7.26
C TYR A 182 -1.79 12.01 -8.07
N PRO A 183 -0.93 12.17 -9.07
CA PRO A 183 -0.97 13.34 -9.93
C PRO A 183 -2.25 13.33 -10.77
N MET A 184 -2.82 14.52 -10.96
CA MET A 184 -3.97 14.81 -11.82
C MET A 184 -3.57 15.86 -12.87
N ASP A 185 -4.43 16.12 -13.85
CA ASP A 185 -4.11 17.03 -14.97
C ASP A 185 -3.66 18.42 -14.51
N GLN A 186 -4.25 18.96 -13.46
CA GLN A 186 -3.94 20.31 -12.94
C GLN A 186 -3.72 20.32 -11.42
N ASP A 187 -3.76 19.15 -10.76
CA ASP A 187 -3.72 19.05 -9.30
C ASP A 187 -3.03 17.75 -8.87
N GLU A 188 -2.91 17.55 -7.58
CA GLU A 188 -2.32 16.36 -7.00
C GLU A 188 -3.07 15.97 -5.72
N VAL A 189 -3.49 14.72 -5.64
CA VAL A 189 -4.01 14.16 -4.38
C VAL A 189 -2.86 13.54 -3.59
N ARG A 190 -2.71 13.93 -2.34
CA ARG A 190 -1.72 13.38 -1.41
C ARG A 190 -2.42 12.74 -0.23
N GLY A 191 -1.95 11.57 0.17
CA GLY A 191 -2.41 10.89 1.35
C GLY A 191 -1.26 10.57 2.29
N VAL A 192 -1.55 10.60 3.59
CA VAL A 192 -0.67 10.10 4.64
C VAL A 192 -1.47 9.18 5.53
N ALA A 193 -0.98 7.97 5.75
CA ALA A 193 -1.55 7.04 6.69
C ALA A 193 -0.48 6.62 7.70
N THR A 194 -0.82 6.62 8.98
CA THR A 194 0.01 6.09 10.05
C THR A 194 -0.62 4.80 10.60
N TYR A 195 0.22 3.86 10.98
CA TYR A 195 -0.21 2.56 11.47
C TYR A 195 0.36 2.31 12.85
N SER A 196 -0.49 1.81 13.75
CA SER A 196 -0.13 1.51 15.14
C SER A 196 -1.01 0.40 15.70
N ARG A 197 -0.68 -0.09 16.90
CA ARG A 197 -1.49 -1.07 17.63
C ARG A 197 -1.68 -2.37 16.86
N PHE A 198 -0.59 -2.93 16.39
CA PHE A 198 -0.61 -4.22 15.73
C PHE A 198 -0.93 -5.34 16.72
N SER A 199 -1.68 -6.32 16.27
CA SER A 199 -2.00 -7.49 17.08
C SER A 199 -2.14 -8.72 16.19
N ARG A 200 -1.88 -9.90 16.77
CA ARG A 200 -2.17 -11.16 16.08
C ARG A 200 -3.66 -11.46 16.18
N LEU A 201 -4.30 -11.56 15.03
CA LEU A 201 -5.67 -12.05 14.99
C LEU A 201 -5.66 -13.56 15.26
N ARG A 202 -6.27 -14.01 16.35
CA ARG A 202 -6.56 -15.42 16.58
C ARG A 202 -7.90 -15.72 15.89
N LEU A 203 -7.83 -16.35 14.74
CA LEU A 203 -9.03 -16.87 14.09
C LEU A 203 -9.54 -18.03 14.95
N GLY A 204 -10.57 -17.77 15.75
CA GLY A 204 -11.45 -18.83 16.20
C GLY A 204 -12.04 -19.49 14.95
N HIS A 205 -12.18 -20.81 14.96
CA HIS A 205 -12.65 -21.57 13.81
C HIS A 205 -13.85 -20.88 13.14
N LEU A 206 -13.62 -20.29 11.97
CA LEU A 206 -14.69 -19.92 11.07
C LEU A 206 -15.27 -21.26 10.57
N ARG A 207 -16.38 -21.68 11.16
CA ARG A 207 -17.23 -22.73 10.63
C ARG A 207 -18.17 -22.16 9.58
#